data_a56808a1b1bbac40347dc889dd4d669f
#
_entry.id   a56808a1b1bbac40347dc889dd4d669f
#
_cell.length_a   1.000
_cell.length_b   1.000
_cell.length_c   1.000
_cell.angle_alpha   90.00
_cell.angle_beta   90.00
_cell.angle_gamma   90.00
#
_symmetry.space_group_name_H-M   'P 1'
#
loop_
_entity.id
_entity.type
_entity.pdbx_description
1 polymer ?
#
loop_
_entity_poly.entity_id
_entity_poly.type
_entity_poly.pdbx_seq_one_letter_code
_entity_poly.pdbx_strand_id
1 'polypeptide(L)'
;MKLADNKATLSFSNGAPSVEMPVYSGSIGPDVIDIRKLYAQTGMFTYDPGFLSTASCQSAITYIDGDKGELLYRGYPIEQLANKVDYLDTCYLLLNGELPDAKQSTDFHTLVNQHTMVNEQMQFFLRGFRRDAHPMAVLTGLVGAMSAFYHDSTDINNPEHRHIAAIRLIAKMPTLVAMAYKYGVGQPYQYPRNDLSYAGNFLRMMFGTPCEDYKVSPVLERAMDRIFILHADHEQNASTSTVRLCGSSGTNPFAAIAAGVACLWGPSHGGANEACLNMLEDIQKMGGVAKVGEFMNQVKDKNSGVKLMGFGHRVHKNYDPRAKLMQETCNEVLQELGLENDPLFKLAKELEKIALEDDYFVQRKLYPNVDFYSGIVQRAIGIPVSLFTGIFALARTVGWIAQLNEMLADPEYKIGRPRQLFTGSPRRDVK
;
A
#
# COMPACT_ATOMS: atom_id res chain seq x y z
N MET A 1 -0.32 8.73 23.36
CA MET A 1 -1.29 7.87 24.11
C MET A 1 -1.50 8.49 25.49
N LYS A 2 -2.76 8.67 25.92
CA LYS A 2 -3.14 9.27 27.19
C LYS A 2 -3.86 8.22 28.05
N LEU A 3 -3.49 8.09 29.34
CA LEU A 3 -4.22 7.22 30.25
C LEU A 3 -5.65 7.76 30.42
N ALA A 4 -6.64 6.91 30.20
CA ALA A 4 -8.04 7.25 30.41
C ALA A 4 -8.39 7.20 31.92
N ASP A 5 -9.46 7.87 32.30
CA ASP A 5 -9.93 7.87 33.72
C ASP A 5 -10.60 6.53 34.09
N ASN A 6 -11.04 5.75 33.11
CA ASN A 6 -11.67 4.46 33.33
C ASN A 6 -10.64 3.31 33.22
N LYS A 7 -11.02 2.15 33.74
CA LYS A 7 -10.26 0.89 33.66
C LYS A 7 -11.17 -0.21 33.12
N ALA A 8 -10.59 -1.18 32.46
CA ALA A 8 -11.26 -2.41 32.10
C ALA A 8 -11.04 -3.46 33.20
N THR A 9 -12.10 -4.18 33.59
CA THR A 9 -12.01 -5.26 34.59
C THR A 9 -12.34 -6.59 33.92
N LEU A 10 -11.41 -7.53 33.95
CA LEU A 10 -11.62 -8.91 33.54
C LEU A 10 -11.97 -9.76 34.77
N SER A 11 -13.16 -10.35 34.79
CA SER A 11 -13.64 -11.22 35.87
C SER A 11 -13.77 -12.64 35.38
N PHE A 12 -13.56 -13.61 36.28
CA PHE A 12 -13.56 -15.04 35.95
C PHE A 12 -14.71 -15.75 36.67
N SER A 13 -15.49 -16.57 35.96
CA SER A 13 -16.62 -17.33 36.50
C SER A 13 -16.23 -18.42 37.48
N ASN A 14 -14.94 -18.81 37.50
CA ASN A 14 -14.41 -19.81 38.44
C ASN A 14 -14.01 -19.26 39.82
N GLY A 15 -14.31 -17.97 40.10
CA GLY A 15 -13.97 -17.33 41.37
C GLY A 15 -12.52 -16.85 41.49
N ALA A 16 -11.73 -16.92 40.43
CA ALA A 16 -10.39 -16.33 40.42
C ALA A 16 -10.49 -14.80 40.58
N PRO A 17 -9.48 -14.13 41.20
CA PRO A 17 -9.49 -12.69 41.37
C PRO A 17 -9.65 -11.94 40.05
N SER A 18 -10.47 -10.89 40.04
CA SER A 18 -10.60 -9.98 38.90
C SER A 18 -9.31 -9.20 38.69
N VAL A 19 -9.03 -8.90 37.44
CA VAL A 19 -7.84 -8.13 37.03
C VAL A 19 -8.26 -6.82 36.41
N GLU A 20 -7.71 -5.72 36.92
CA GLU A 20 -7.86 -4.39 36.33
C GLU A 20 -6.76 -4.11 35.31
N MET A 21 -7.16 -3.61 34.15
CA MET A 21 -6.28 -3.25 33.04
C MET A 21 -6.44 -1.76 32.70
N PRO A 22 -5.33 -1.04 32.45
CA PRO A 22 -5.39 0.34 32.01
C PRO A 22 -6.10 0.46 30.68
N VAL A 23 -6.80 1.58 30.50
CA VAL A 23 -7.38 1.98 29.20
C VAL A 23 -6.64 3.21 28.73
N TYR A 24 -6.28 3.24 27.46
CA TYR A 24 -5.63 4.39 26.84
C TYR A 24 -6.47 4.94 25.71
N SER A 25 -6.54 6.28 25.64
CA SER A 25 -7.17 7.02 24.56
C SER A 25 -6.10 7.58 23.62
N GLY A 26 -6.39 7.53 22.31
CA GLY A 26 -5.65 8.27 21.28
C GLY A 26 -6.03 9.75 21.26
N SER A 27 -5.60 10.48 20.25
CA SER A 27 -6.07 11.83 19.96
C SER A 27 -7.50 11.80 19.38
N ILE A 28 -7.79 10.79 18.58
CA ILE A 28 -9.08 10.48 17.97
C ILE A 28 -9.22 8.96 17.86
N GLY A 29 -10.41 8.45 17.59
CA GLY A 29 -10.69 7.02 17.44
C GLY A 29 -11.02 6.32 18.76
N PRO A 30 -11.14 4.98 18.73
CA PRO A 30 -11.52 4.17 19.88
C PRO A 30 -10.41 4.07 20.93
N ASP A 31 -10.82 3.88 22.20
CA ASP A 31 -9.92 3.55 23.28
C ASP A 31 -9.36 2.13 23.16
N VAL A 32 -8.21 1.89 23.78
CA VAL A 32 -7.55 0.58 23.81
C VAL A 32 -7.33 0.09 25.25
N ILE A 33 -7.50 -1.23 25.46
CA ILE A 33 -7.20 -1.89 26.74
C ILE A 33 -5.76 -2.38 26.70
N ASP A 34 -4.95 -1.99 27.67
CA ASP A 34 -3.57 -2.46 27.79
C ASP A 34 -3.48 -3.85 28.41
N ILE A 35 -3.23 -4.84 27.58
CA ILE A 35 -3.14 -6.26 27.98
C ILE A 35 -1.71 -6.74 28.27
N ARG A 36 -0.70 -5.84 28.24
CA ARG A 36 0.72 -6.24 28.37
C ARG A 36 1.02 -7.01 29.67
N LYS A 37 0.29 -6.75 30.74
CA LYS A 37 0.43 -7.41 32.05
C LYS A 37 -0.49 -8.60 32.25
N LEU A 38 -1.41 -8.90 31.33
CA LEU A 38 -2.44 -9.92 31.48
C LEU A 38 -1.84 -11.30 31.79
N TYR A 39 -0.85 -11.74 31.01
CA TYR A 39 -0.23 -13.03 31.22
C TYR A 39 0.46 -13.17 32.59
N ALA A 40 1.16 -12.14 33.03
CA ALA A 40 1.84 -12.14 34.32
C ALA A 40 0.86 -12.23 35.51
N GLN A 41 -0.36 -11.71 35.34
CA GLN A 41 -1.39 -11.67 36.39
C GLN A 41 -2.31 -12.90 36.37
N THR A 42 -2.51 -13.52 35.21
CA THR A 42 -3.54 -14.56 35.02
C THR A 42 -3.00 -15.89 34.45
N GLY A 43 -1.81 -15.91 33.89
CA GLY A 43 -1.28 -17.02 33.12
C GLY A 43 -1.97 -17.25 31.76
N MET A 44 -2.86 -16.34 31.33
CA MET A 44 -3.64 -16.45 30.09
C MET A 44 -3.22 -15.44 29.05
N PHE A 45 -3.36 -15.81 27.77
CA PHE A 45 -3.21 -14.91 26.62
C PHE A 45 -4.57 -14.61 26.01
N THR A 46 -4.64 -13.50 25.28
CA THR A 46 -5.72 -13.20 24.34
C THR A 46 -5.56 -14.01 23.06
N TYR A 47 -6.67 -14.27 22.38
CA TYR A 47 -6.70 -14.94 21.08
C TYR A 47 -7.41 -14.08 20.07
N ASP A 48 -6.65 -13.51 19.14
CA ASP A 48 -7.13 -12.61 18.07
C ASP A 48 -6.30 -12.83 16.79
N PRO A 49 -6.59 -13.90 16.01
CA PRO A 49 -5.91 -14.15 14.75
C PRO A 49 -6.19 -13.02 13.75
N GLY A 50 -5.15 -12.31 13.34
CA GLY A 50 -5.27 -11.22 12.37
C GLY A 50 -5.49 -9.83 13.00
N PHE A 51 -5.42 -9.70 14.32
CA PHE A 51 -5.43 -8.43 15.05
C PHE A 51 -6.68 -7.57 14.82
N LEU A 52 -7.86 -8.19 14.67
CA LEU A 52 -9.11 -7.48 14.41
C LEU A 52 -9.56 -6.57 15.56
N SER A 53 -9.16 -6.92 16.78
CA SER A 53 -9.50 -6.19 18.02
C SER A 53 -8.26 -5.85 18.84
N THR A 54 -7.06 -5.88 18.23
CA THR A 54 -5.80 -5.69 18.95
C THR A 54 -4.96 -4.62 18.27
N ALA A 55 -4.77 -3.48 18.94
CA ALA A 55 -3.80 -2.49 18.52
C ALA A 55 -2.37 -3.02 18.77
N SER A 56 -1.57 -3.14 17.73
CA SER A 56 -0.20 -3.65 17.80
C SER A 56 0.84 -2.57 18.09
N CYS A 57 0.46 -1.29 17.98
CA CYS A 57 1.33 -0.12 18.19
C CYS A 57 0.49 1.14 18.41
N GLN A 58 1.16 2.21 18.81
CA GLN A 58 0.67 3.58 18.65
C GLN A 58 1.27 4.19 17.37
N SER A 59 0.52 5.05 16.68
CA SER A 59 0.99 5.75 15.49
C SER A 59 0.35 7.12 15.37
N ALA A 60 1.11 8.08 14.85
CA ALA A 60 0.64 9.43 14.51
C ALA A 60 0.69 9.69 12.99
N ILE A 61 0.82 8.65 12.18
CA ILE A 61 1.03 8.77 10.72
C ILE A 61 -0.30 8.84 9.98
N THR A 62 -1.13 7.82 10.13
CA THR A 62 -2.39 7.71 9.39
C THR A 62 -3.52 7.37 10.34
N TYR A 63 -4.65 8.03 10.14
CA TYR A 63 -5.91 7.71 10.81
C TYR A 63 -6.99 7.39 9.77
N ILE A 64 -7.76 6.36 10.05
CA ILE A 64 -8.89 5.94 9.21
C ILE A 64 -10.14 5.78 10.07
N ASP A 65 -11.21 6.49 9.70
CA ASP A 65 -12.56 6.23 10.18
C ASP A 65 -13.38 5.61 9.04
N GLY A 66 -13.47 4.30 9.05
CA GLY A 66 -14.16 3.57 7.97
C GLY A 66 -15.67 3.81 7.94
N ASP A 67 -16.29 4.17 9.07
CA ASP A 67 -17.73 4.45 9.16
C ASP A 67 -18.05 5.85 8.62
N LYS A 68 -17.17 6.83 8.85
CA LYS A 68 -17.30 8.18 8.30
C LYS A 68 -16.72 8.32 6.89
N GLY A 69 -15.89 7.37 6.44
CA GLY A 69 -15.16 7.48 5.17
C GLY A 69 -14.06 8.56 5.23
N GLU A 70 -13.38 8.68 6.35
CA GLU A 70 -12.30 9.64 6.58
C GLU A 70 -10.93 8.92 6.52
N LEU A 71 -9.97 9.52 5.84
CA LEU A 71 -8.57 9.10 5.82
C LEU A 71 -7.68 10.34 5.94
N LEU A 72 -6.83 10.33 6.98
CA LEU A 72 -5.94 11.46 7.27
C LEU A 72 -4.47 11.00 7.24
N TYR A 73 -3.60 11.76 6.58
CA TYR A 73 -2.15 11.66 6.73
C TYR A 73 -1.67 12.78 7.63
N ARG A 74 -1.10 12.46 8.80
CA ARG A 74 -0.66 13.44 9.79
C ARG A 74 -1.73 14.49 10.12
N GLY A 75 -3.01 14.11 10.06
CA GLY A 75 -4.15 14.99 10.31
C GLY A 75 -4.68 15.72 9.07
N TYR A 76 -4.02 15.64 7.93
CA TYR A 76 -4.50 16.24 6.68
C TYR A 76 -5.40 15.28 5.90
N PRO A 77 -6.61 15.70 5.48
CA PRO A 77 -7.50 14.87 4.67
C PRO A 77 -6.85 14.49 3.33
N ILE A 78 -6.97 13.20 2.98
CA ILE A 78 -6.31 12.63 1.79
C ILE A 78 -6.71 13.33 0.49
N GLU A 79 -7.98 13.71 0.35
CA GLU A 79 -8.51 14.41 -0.81
C GLU A 79 -7.95 15.82 -0.96
N GLN A 80 -7.57 16.47 0.15
CA GLN A 80 -6.93 17.77 0.09
C GLN A 80 -5.47 17.65 -0.34
N LEU A 81 -4.75 16.65 0.18
CA LEU A 81 -3.37 16.38 -0.22
C LEU A 81 -3.30 16.08 -1.72
N ALA A 82 -4.07 15.12 -2.21
CA ALA A 82 -4.04 14.71 -3.61
C ALA A 82 -4.50 15.80 -4.60
N ASN A 83 -5.12 16.88 -4.13
CA ASN A 83 -5.50 18.02 -4.96
C ASN A 83 -4.53 19.20 -4.87
N LYS A 84 -3.78 19.37 -3.79
CA LYS A 84 -3.04 20.61 -3.49
C LYS A 84 -1.53 20.45 -3.47
N VAL A 85 -1.02 19.25 -3.23
CA VAL A 85 0.43 18.99 -3.15
C VAL A 85 0.80 17.83 -4.07
N ASP A 86 2.07 17.63 -4.31
CA ASP A 86 2.57 16.47 -5.05
C ASP A 86 2.97 15.32 -4.14
N TYR A 87 3.37 14.20 -4.75
CA TYR A 87 3.75 13.00 -4.01
C TYR A 87 5.00 13.21 -3.15
N LEU A 88 6.00 13.99 -3.59
CA LEU A 88 7.21 14.21 -2.80
C LEU A 88 6.94 15.08 -1.57
N ASP A 89 6.07 16.08 -1.66
CA ASP A 89 5.62 16.85 -0.50
C ASP A 89 4.79 15.98 0.47
N THR A 90 4.02 15.02 -0.06
CA THR A 90 3.35 14.01 0.76
C THR A 90 4.36 13.05 1.42
N CYS A 91 5.43 12.66 0.74
CA CYS A 91 6.53 11.89 1.33
C CYS A 91 7.18 12.66 2.49
N TYR A 92 7.46 13.95 2.27
CA TYR A 92 8.00 14.81 3.31
C TYR A 92 7.09 14.86 4.54
N LEU A 93 5.79 15.08 4.33
CA LEU A 93 4.78 15.08 5.39
C LEU A 93 4.79 13.79 6.21
N LEU A 94 4.74 12.64 5.55
CA LEU A 94 4.69 11.34 6.23
C LEU A 94 5.95 11.09 7.07
N LEU A 95 7.13 11.49 6.56
CA LEU A 95 8.42 11.30 7.23
C LEU A 95 8.65 12.29 8.37
N ASN A 96 8.26 13.55 8.20
CA ASN A 96 8.62 14.64 9.11
C ASN A 96 7.47 15.14 9.99
N GLY A 97 6.21 14.78 9.67
CA GLY A 97 5.04 15.08 10.49
C GLY A 97 4.27 16.35 10.08
N GLU A 98 4.88 17.24 9.31
CA GLU A 98 4.28 18.50 8.80
C GLU A 98 4.56 18.67 7.32
N LEU A 99 3.69 19.43 6.62
CA LEU A 99 3.94 19.80 5.22
C LEU A 99 5.19 20.67 5.11
N PRO A 100 5.97 20.51 4.04
CA PRO A 100 7.15 21.34 3.83
C PRO A 100 6.77 22.79 3.52
N ASP A 101 7.58 23.75 3.97
CA ASP A 101 7.58 25.07 3.39
C ASP A 101 8.25 25.05 1.99
N ALA A 102 8.20 26.16 1.27
CA ALA A 102 8.71 26.24 -0.11
C ALA A 102 10.21 25.87 -0.22
N LYS A 103 11.01 26.21 0.78
CA LYS A 103 12.44 25.87 0.80
C LYS A 103 12.65 24.38 1.10
N GLN A 104 11.96 23.86 2.10
CA GLN A 104 12.01 22.45 2.47
C GLN A 104 11.53 21.53 1.33
N SER A 105 10.46 21.93 0.63
CA SER A 105 9.99 21.22 -0.58
C SER A 105 11.08 21.18 -1.64
N THR A 106 11.65 22.33 -2.01
CA THR A 106 12.72 22.40 -3.01
C THR A 106 13.94 21.58 -2.63
N ASP A 107 14.39 21.68 -1.38
CA ASP A 107 15.54 20.94 -0.87
C ASP A 107 15.28 19.42 -0.89
N PHE A 108 14.08 18.98 -0.50
CA PHE A 108 13.72 17.58 -0.50
C PHE A 108 13.59 16.98 -1.90
N HIS A 109 12.93 17.71 -2.83
CA HIS A 109 12.85 17.32 -4.24
C HIS A 109 14.24 17.19 -4.87
N THR A 110 15.14 18.16 -4.61
CA THR A 110 16.51 18.11 -5.07
C THR A 110 17.25 16.89 -4.52
N LEU A 111 17.12 16.63 -3.21
CA LEU A 111 17.75 15.50 -2.56
C LEU A 111 17.29 14.17 -3.14
N VAL A 112 15.97 14.00 -3.36
CA VAL A 112 15.43 12.79 -4.00
C VAL A 112 15.94 12.65 -5.43
N ASN A 113 15.91 13.71 -6.24
CA ASN A 113 16.37 13.68 -7.62
C ASN A 113 17.85 13.31 -7.76
N GLN A 114 18.70 13.66 -6.79
CA GLN A 114 20.11 13.28 -6.78
C GLN A 114 20.34 11.79 -6.47
N HIS A 115 19.32 11.05 -6.04
CA HIS A 115 19.41 9.65 -5.65
C HIS A 115 18.62 8.68 -6.52
N THR A 116 18.05 9.12 -7.64
CA THR A 116 17.18 8.32 -8.51
C THR A 116 17.90 7.21 -9.28
N MET A 117 19.18 7.39 -9.63
CA MET A 117 19.96 6.35 -10.29
C MET A 117 20.23 5.18 -9.35
N VAL A 118 20.09 3.97 -9.88
CA VAL A 118 20.52 2.72 -9.21
C VAL A 118 21.94 2.36 -9.61
N ASN A 119 22.60 1.52 -8.80
CA ASN A 119 23.91 0.98 -9.14
C ASN A 119 23.83 0.18 -10.44
N GLU A 120 24.74 0.41 -11.38
CA GLU A 120 24.77 -0.25 -12.70
C GLU A 120 24.80 -1.78 -12.59
N GLN A 121 25.38 -2.35 -11.55
CA GLN A 121 25.43 -3.79 -11.31
C GLN A 121 24.02 -4.39 -11.09
N MET A 122 23.01 -3.59 -10.74
CA MET A 122 21.62 -4.04 -10.64
C MET A 122 21.08 -4.57 -11.98
N GLN A 123 21.58 -4.08 -13.11
CA GLN A 123 21.24 -4.58 -14.42
C GLN A 123 21.69 -6.05 -14.62
N PHE A 124 22.85 -6.41 -14.09
CA PHE A 124 23.34 -7.80 -14.14
C PHE A 124 22.53 -8.70 -13.21
N PHE A 125 22.12 -8.21 -12.07
CA PHE A 125 21.23 -8.94 -11.16
C PHE A 125 19.89 -9.26 -11.85
N LEU A 126 19.31 -8.30 -12.59
CA LEU A 126 18.10 -8.50 -13.38
C LEU A 126 18.22 -9.63 -14.40
N ARG A 127 19.40 -9.79 -15.02
CA ARG A 127 19.64 -10.85 -16.00
C ARG A 127 19.56 -12.27 -15.42
N GLY A 128 19.58 -12.42 -14.11
CA GLY A 128 19.36 -13.69 -13.41
C GLY A 128 17.90 -14.14 -13.37
N PHE A 129 16.96 -13.24 -13.63
CA PHE A 129 15.53 -13.57 -13.69
C PHE A 129 15.13 -14.03 -15.10
N ARG A 130 14.06 -14.82 -15.17
CA ARG A 130 13.37 -15.07 -16.43
C ARG A 130 12.67 -13.78 -16.90
N ARG A 131 12.59 -13.56 -18.20
CA ARG A 131 11.89 -12.37 -18.74
C ARG A 131 10.39 -12.35 -18.45
N ASP A 132 9.78 -13.54 -18.35
CA ASP A 132 8.37 -13.73 -18.00
C ASP A 132 8.14 -13.82 -16.47
N ALA A 133 9.15 -13.52 -15.65
CA ALA A 133 8.99 -13.46 -14.20
C ALA A 133 8.00 -12.35 -13.83
N HIS A 134 7.15 -12.63 -12.84
CA HIS A 134 6.22 -11.64 -12.32
C HIS A 134 6.98 -10.42 -11.77
N PRO A 135 6.62 -9.17 -12.13
CA PRO A 135 7.34 -7.97 -11.72
C PRO A 135 7.52 -7.85 -10.20
N MET A 136 6.57 -8.34 -9.41
CA MET A 136 6.68 -8.31 -7.95
C MET A 136 7.77 -9.25 -7.41
N ALA A 137 8.01 -10.40 -8.06
CA ALA A 137 9.13 -11.28 -7.70
C ALA A 137 10.46 -10.58 -7.97
N VAL A 138 10.56 -9.95 -9.14
CA VAL A 138 11.73 -9.17 -9.54
C VAL A 138 11.95 -8.01 -8.57
N LEU A 139 10.92 -7.23 -8.27
CA LEU A 139 11.00 -6.06 -7.39
C LEU A 139 11.40 -6.44 -5.96
N THR A 140 10.85 -7.53 -5.41
CA THR A 140 11.25 -8.06 -4.09
C THR A 140 12.74 -8.35 -4.05
N GLY A 141 13.27 -9.00 -5.10
CA GLY A 141 14.69 -9.29 -5.22
C GLY A 141 15.55 -8.02 -5.35
N LEU A 142 15.14 -7.08 -6.20
CA LEU A 142 15.84 -5.81 -6.42
C LEU A 142 15.93 -4.95 -5.15
N VAL A 143 14.83 -4.79 -4.43
CA VAL A 143 14.81 -4.00 -3.18
C VAL A 143 15.69 -4.64 -2.11
N GLY A 144 15.62 -5.96 -1.95
CA GLY A 144 16.49 -6.69 -1.03
C GLY A 144 17.97 -6.57 -1.41
N ALA A 145 18.28 -6.66 -2.71
CA ALA A 145 19.63 -6.52 -3.23
C ALA A 145 20.26 -5.15 -2.98
N MET A 146 19.47 -4.08 -2.80
CA MET A 146 20.00 -2.75 -2.46
C MET A 146 20.87 -2.79 -1.21
N SER A 147 20.61 -3.68 -0.25
CA SER A 147 21.47 -3.84 0.94
C SER A 147 22.90 -4.27 0.61
N ALA A 148 23.12 -4.89 -0.54
CA ALA A 148 24.45 -5.29 -1.00
C ALA A 148 25.20 -4.18 -1.77
N PHE A 149 24.53 -3.08 -2.13
CA PHE A 149 25.11 -1.99 -2.91
C PHE A 149 25.26 -0.69 -2.12
N TYR A 150 24.50 -0.50 -1.02
CA TYR A 150 24.43 0.75 -0.27
C TYR A 150 24.77 0.52 1.21
N HIS A 151 26.01 0.07 1.49
CA HIS A 151 26.47 -0.33 2.83
C HIS A 151 26.50 0.83 3.83
N ASP A 152 26.60 2.06 3.37
CA ASP A 152 26.58 3.30 4.15
C ASP A 152 25.17 3.69 4.65
N SER A 153 24.18 2.83 4.46
CA SER A 153 22.78 3.06 4.86
C SER A 153 22.08 1.78 5.36
N THR A 154 22.83 0.83 5.88
CA THR A 154 22.29 -0.46 6.35
C THR A 154 22.11 -0.57 7.86
N ASP A 155 22.73 0.30 8.66
CA ASP A 155 22.53 0.27 10.12
C ASP A 155 21.20 0.92 10.50
N ILE A 156 20.24 0.08 10.87
CA ILE A 156 18.89 0.52 11.26
C ILE A 156 18.88 1.34 12.57
N ASN A 157 19.90 1.21 13.42
CA ASN A 157 20.01 1.95 14.68
C ASN A 157 20.61 3.34 14.50
N ASN A 158 21.32 3.58 13.40
CA ASN A 158 21.90 4.87 13.07
C ASN A 158 20.86 5.77 12.37
N PRO A 159 20.48 6.93 12.95
CA PRO A 159 19.49 7.83 12.34
C PRO A 159 19.90 8.36 10.96
N GLU A 160 21.19 8.61 10.72
CA GLU A 160 21.71 9.09 9.43
C GLU A 160 21.58 8.00 8.37
N HIS A 161 21.91 6.74 8.70
CA HIS A 161 21.71 5.60 7.81
C HIS A 161 20.23 5.41 7.48
N ARG A 162 19.32 5.53 8.46
CA ARG A 162 17.87 5.46 8.21
C ARG A 162 17.39 6.58 7.30
N HIS A 163 17.89 7.80 7.52
CA HIS A 163 17.52 8.94 6.68
C HIS A 163 17.95 8.74 5.22
N ILE A 164 19.23 8.41 4.98
CA ILE A 164 19.69 8.20 3.60
C ILE A 164 19.10 6.95 2.96
N ALA A 165 18.82 5.88 3.73
CA ALA A 165 18.09 4.72 3.23
C ALA A 165 16.67 5.10 2.79
N ALA A 166 15.97 5.95 3.56
CA ALA A 166 14.64 6.44 3.21
C ALA A 166 14.68 7.21 1.87
N ILE A 167 15.60 8.15 1.72
CA ILE A 167 15.76 8.92 0.48
C ILE A 167 16.06 7.99 -0.70
N ARG A 168 16.99 7.04 -0.54
CA ARG A 168 17.35 6.08 -1.61
C ARG A 168 16.18 5.19 -2.00
N LEU A 169 15.42 4.69 -1.04
CA LEU A 169 14.25 3.85 -1.31
C LEU A 169 13.19 4.64 -2.08
N ILE A 170 12.80 5.83 -1.61
CA ILE A 170 11.84 6.68 -2.32
C ILE A 170 12.34 7.01 -3.73
N ALA A 171 13.58 7.47 -3.85
CA ALA A 171 14.14 7.94 -5.11
C ALA A 171 14.29 6.81 -6.16
N LYS A 172 14.68 5.60 -5.73
CA LYS A 172 15.03 4.50 -6.64
C LYS A 172 13.87 3.58 -6.99
N MET A 173 12.79 3.58 -6.21
CA MET A 173 11.64 2.70 -6.50
C MET A 173 11.05 2.91 -7.90
N PRO A 174 10.84 4.14 -8.42
CA PRO A 174 10.39 4.33 -9.80
C PRO A 174 11.33 3.71 -10.82
N THR A 175 12.65 3.86 -10.60
CA THR A 175 13.69 3.31 -11.48
C THR A 175 13.66 1.78 -11.46
N LEU A 176 13.54 1.16 -10.29
CA LEU A 176 13.48 -0.31 -10.14
C LEU A 176 12.23 -0.89 -10.80
N VAL A 177 11.06 -0.26 -10.61
CA VAL A 177 9.80 -0.68 -11.24
C VAL A 177 9.88 -0.57 -12.76
N ALA A 178 10.39 0.55 -13.28
CA ALA A 178 10.56 0.75 -14.71
C ALA A 178 11.60 -0.23 -15.31
N MET A 179 12.69 -0.52 -14.59
CA MET A 179 13.68 -1.52 -15.02
C MET A 179 13.07 -2.92 -15.09
N ALA A 180 12.26 -3.32 -14.10
CA ALA A 180 11.56 -4.60 -14.11
C ALA A 180 10.65 -4.72 -15.35
N TYR A 181 9.90 -3.66 -15.66
CA TYR A 181 9.06 -3.59 -16.86
C TYR A 181 9.88 -3.68 -18.14
N LYS A 182 10.88 -2.82 -18.31
CA LYS A 182 11.74 -2.77 -19.52
C LYS A 182 12.47 -4.10 -19.76
N TYR A 183 12.91 -4.76 -18.69
CA TYR A 183 13.50 -6.09 -18.76
C TYR A 183 12.50 -7.13 -19.31
N GLY A 184 11.28 -7.15 -18.79
CA GLY A 184 10.22 -8.07 -19.21
C GLY A 184 9.88 -7.91 -20.70
N VAL A 185 9.73 -6.68 -21.19
CA VAL A 185 9.42 -6.40 -22.61
C VAL A 185 10.64 -6.40 -23.54
N GLY A 186 11.85 -6.55 -22.98
CA GLY A 186 13.08 -6.64 -23.77
C GLY A 186 13.54 -5.32 -24.38
N GLN A 187 13.16 -4.20 -23.78
CA GLN A 187 13.57 -2.86 -24.19
C GLN A 187 14.76 -2.35 -23.36
N PRO A 188 15.57 -1.40 -23.89
CA PRO A 188 16.63 -0.78 -23.13
C PRO A 188 16.07 0.06 -21.97
N TYR A 189 16.80 0.07 -20.85
CA TYR A 189 16.46 0.90 -19.70
C TYR A 189 16.56 2.37 -20.06
N GLN A 190 15.66 3.18 -19.48
CA GLN A 190 15.74 4.63 -19.51
C GLN A 190 16.27 5.13 -18.17
N TYR A 191 17.35 5.90 -18.21
CA TYR A 191 17.89 6.53 -17.01
C TYR A 191 16.97 7.64 -16.52
N PRO A 192 16.86 7.85 -15.20
CA PRO A 192 16.08 8.97 -14.66
C PRO A 192 16.66 10.34 -15.12
N ARG A 193 15.80 11.34 -15.13
CA ARG A 193 16.16 12.74 -15.46
C ARG A 193 15.79 13.66 -14.30
N ASN A 194 16.69 14.59 -13.95
CA ASN A 194 16.51 15.49 -12.82
C ASN A 194 15.62 16.71 -13.14
N ASP A 195 15.28 16.92 -14.41
CA ASP A 195 14.44 18.02 -14.89
C ASP A 195 12.94 17.66 -14.96
N LEU A 196 12.58 16.43 -14.61
CA LEU A 196 11.20 15.96 -14.59
C LEU A 196 10.70 15.82 -13.14
N SER A 197 9.38 15.90 -12.96
CA SER A 197 8.72 15.53 -11.71
C SER A 197 8.89 14.05 -11.42
N TYR A 198 8.59 13.64 -10.20
CA TYR A 198 8.65 12.24 -9.79
C TYR A 198 7.75 11.34 -10.66
N ALA A 199 6.50 11.72 -10.86
CA ALA A 199 5.55 10.99 -11.70
C ALA A 199 5.91 11.05 -13.19
N GLY A 200 6.31 12.22 -13.68
CA GLY A 200 6.75 12.40 -15.07
C GLY A 200 8.00 11.58 -15.39
N ASN A 201 8.95 11.53 -14.48
CA ASN A 201 10.16 10.72 -14.61
C ASN A 201 9.83 9.22 -14.65
N PHE A 202 8.92 8.76 -13.79
CA PHE A 202 8.42 7.39 -13.83
C PHE A 202 7.79 7.04 -15.19
N LEU A 203 6.88 7.86 -15.70
CA LEU A 203 6.24 7.64 -17.00
C LEU A 203 7.27 7.59 -18.15
N ARG A 204 8.24 8.52 -18.13
CA ARG A 204 9.32 8.51 -19.11
C ARG A 204 10.18 7.26 -19.04
N MET A 205 10.56 6.80 -17.86
CA MET A 205 11.33 5.56 -17.70
C MET A 205 10.56 4.32 -18.14
N MET A 206 9.23 4.32 -17.94
CA MET A 206 8.35 3.24 -18.40
C MET A 206 8.22 3.20 -19.92
N PHE A 207 7.89 4.32 -20.55
CA PHE A 207 7.42 4.34 -21.94
C PHE A 207 8.40 4.98 -22.93
N GLY A 208 9.36 5.76 -22.45
CA GLY A 208 10.38 6.35 -23.29
C GLY A 208 11.27 5.29 -23.97
N THR A 209 11.83 5.64 -25.12
CA THR A 209 12.81 4.86 -25.86
C THR A 209 14.01 5.72 -26.24
N PRO A 210 15.19 5.16 -26.54
CA PRO A 210 16.33 5.96 -27.00
C PRO A 210 16.14 6.58 -28.39
N CYS A 211 15.09 6.17 -29.11
CA CYS A 211 14.89 6.57 -30.51
C CYS A 211 14.24 7.94 -30.67
N GLU A 212 13.53 8.40 -29.62
CA GLU A 212 12.78 9.67 -29.64
C GLU A 212 12.58 10.22 -28.24
N ASP A 213 12.31 11.54 -28.15
CA ASP A 213 11.98 12.17 -26.89
C ASP A 213 10.55 11.83 -26.45
N TYR A 214 10.42 11.25 -25.26
CA TYR A 214 9.13 11.02 -24.63
C TYR A 214 8.57 12.33 -24.04
N LYS A 215 7.42 12.75 -24.55
CA LYS A 215 6.69 13.91 -24.02
C LYS A 215 5.71 13.45 -22.96
N VAL A 216 5.94 13.90 -21.73
CA VAL A 216 5.04 13.60 -20.61
C VAL A 216 3.75 14.40 -20.77
N SER A 217 2.59 13.73 -20.81
CA SER A 217 1.30 14.40 -20.74
C SER A 217 1.06 14.90 -19.31
N PRO A 218 0.75 16.20 -19.11
CA PRO A 218 0.44 16.74 -17.78
C PRO A 218 -0.75 16.05 -17.11
N VAL A 219 -1.72 15.57 -17.89
CA VAL A 219 -2.89 14.83 -17.37
C VAL A 219 -2.47 13.47 -16.83
N LEU A 220 -1.64 12.74 -17.56
CA LEU A 220 -1.14 11.41 -17.13
C LEU A 220 -0.18 11.54 -15.95
N GLU A 221 0.67 12.57 -15.96
CA GLU A 221 1.57 12.90 -14.86
C GLU A 221 0.80 13.13 -13.56
N ARG A 222 -0.22 14.02 -13.61
CA ARG A 222 -1.09 14.30 -12.46
C ARG A 222 -1.86 13.06 -12.01
N ALA A 223 -2.32 12.23 -12.93
CA ALA A 223 -3.03 10.99 -12.60
C ALA A 223 -2.13 10.01 -11.82
N MET A 224 -0.88 9.84 -12.26
CA MET A 224 0.09 9.00 -11.55
C MET A 224 0.47 9.58 -10.20
N ASP A 225 0.66 10.87 -10.11
CA ASP A 225 0.96 11.56 -8.85
C ASP A 225 -0.16 11.37 -7.82
N ARG A 226 -1.42 11.55 -8.23
CA ARG A 226 -2.59 11.24 -7.40
C ARG A 226 -2.62 9.77 -6.96
N ILE A 227 -2.35 8.82 -7.87
CA ILE A 227 -2.27 7.39 -7.51
C ILE A 227 -1.21 7.19 -6.44
N PHE A 228 -0.04 7.80 -6.57
CA PHE A 228 1.02 7.67 -5.57
C PHE A 228 0.61 8.22 -4.21
N ILE A 229 0.01 9.41 -4.15
CA ILE A 229 -0.47 10.02 -2.89
C ILE A 229 -1.52 9.14 -2.23
N LEU A 230 -2.53 8.68 -2.98
CA LEU A 230 -3.65 7.89 -2.45
C LEU A 230 -3.24 6.50 -1.95
N HIS A 231 -2.06 6.01 -2.34
CA HIS A 231 -1.53 4.72 -1.93
C HIS A 231 -0.34 4.81 -0.95
N ALA A 232 0.09 6.03 -0.59
CA ALA A 232 1.33 6.25 0.17
C ALA A 232 1.34 5.59 1.56
N ASP A 233 0.24 5.59 2.31
CA ASP A 233 0.08 4.84 3.56
C ASP A 233 -1.37 4.41 3.80
N HIS A 234 -1.58 3.44 4.70
CA HIS A 234 -2.91 2.95 5.09
C HIS A 234 -2.85 2.19 6.42
N GLU A 235 -2.39 2.84 7.49
CA GLU A 235 -2.27 2.29 8.85
C GLU A 235 -1.51 0.95 8.91
N GLN A 236 -1.93 0.06 9.84
CA GLN A 236 -1.34 -1.26 10.08
C GLN A 236 -1.93 -2.33 9.16
N ASN A 237 -1.89 -2.11 7.84
CA ASN A 237 -2.19 -3.17 6.89
C ASN A 237 -1.13 -4.30 6.94
N ALA A 238 -1.38 -5.41 6.26
CA ALA A 238 -0.53 -6.60 6.32
C ALA A 238 0.93 -6.32 5.98
N SER A 239 1.22 -5.54 4.93
CA SER A 239 2.60 -5.23 4.53
C SER A 239 3.28 -4.25 5.48
N THR A 240 2.58 -3.25 6.00
CA THR A 240 3.11 -2.34 7.03
C THR A 240 3.45 -3.09 8.31
N SER A 241 2.55 -3.95 8.78
CA SER A 241 2.81 -4.81 9.95
C SER A 241 3.99 -5.75 9.71
N THR A 242 4.15 -6.28 8.49
CA THR A 242 5.29 -7.12 8.09
C THR A 242 6.60 -6.33 8.14
N VAL A 243 6.64 -5.10 7.63
CA VAL A 243 7.81 -4.23 7.69
C VAL A 243 8.19 -3.93 9.13
N ARG A 244 7.22 -3.58 9.99
CA ARG A 244 7.47 -3.34 11.42
C ARG A 244 7.96 -4.61 12.12
N LEU A 245 7.34 -5.76 11.86
CA LEU A 245 7.77 -7.04 12.43
C LEU A 245 9.18 -7.42 12.00
N CYS A 246 9.50 -7.31 10.71
CA CYS A 246 10.82 -7.56 10.16
C CYS A 246 11.85 -6.59 10.75
N GLY A 247 11.58 -5.29 10.73
CA GLY A 247 12.46 -4.26 11.28
C GLY A 247 12.66 -4.39 12.79
N SER A 248 11.69 -4.93 13.54
CA SER A 248 11.81 -5.14 14.98
C SER A 248 12.93 -6.11 15.36
N SER A 249 13.39 -6.93 14.42
CA SER A 249 14.55 -7.81 14.61
C SER A 249 15.90 -7.11 14.45
N GLY A 250 15.92 -5.83 14.09
CA GLY A 250 17.15 -5.07 13.80
C GLY A 250 17.69 -5.26 12.37
N THR A 251 16.91 -5.85 11.46
CA THR A 251 17.33 -6.00 10.06
C THR A 251 17.46 -4.65 9.35
N ASN A 252 18.30 -4.58 8.31
CA ASN A 252 18.52 -3.34 7.58
C ASN A 252 17.24 -2.82 6.88
N PRO A 253 17.14 -1.50 6.61
CA PRO A 253 15.93 -0.90 6.03
C PRO A 253 15.52 -1.51 4.69
N PHE A 254 16.46 -1.81 3.80
CA PHE A 254 16.14 -2.38 2.48
C PHE A 254 15.52 -3.77 2.59
N ALA A 255 16.04 -4.63 3.47
CA ALA A 255 15.48 -5.96 3.71
C ALA A 255 14.09 -5.89 4.37
N ALA A 256 13.89 -4.96 5.31
CA ALA A 256 12.57 -4.73 5.90
C ALA A 256 11.53 -4.30 4.86
N ILE A 257 11.89 -3.38 3.94
CA ILE A 257 11.01 -2.94 2.86
C ILE A 257 10.79 -4.05 1.84
N ALA A 258 11.79 -4.86 1.51
CA ALA A 258 11.63 -6.03 0.65
C ALA A 258 10.60 -7.03 1.22
N ALA A 259 10.57 -7.23 2.54
CA ALA A 259 9.54 -8.04 3.20
C ALA A 259 8.15 -7.42 3.04
N GLY A 260 8.02 -6.09 3.11
CA GLY A 260 6.79 -5.38 2.80
C GLY A 260 6.33 -5.57 1.36
N VAL A 261 7.24 -5.47 0.39
CA VAL A 261 6.97 -5.74 -1.04
C VAL A 261 6.47 -7.17 -1.24
N ALA A 262 7.13 -8.15 -0.63
CA ALA A 262 6.73 -9.55 -0.70
C ALA A 262 5.32 -9.77 -0.12
N CYS A 263 5.01 -9.17 1.03
CA CYS A 263 3.68 -9.26 1.63
C CYS A 263 2.59 -8.57 0.79
N LEU A 264 2.93 -7.43 0.18
CA LEU A 264 1.99 -6.68 -0.67
C LEU A 264 1.55 -7.48 -1.90
N TRP A 265 2.39 -8.37 -2.41
CA TRP A 265 2.08 -9.19 -3.58
C TRP A 265 0.93 -10.18 -3.36
N GLY A 266 0.57 -10.48 -2.12
CA GLY A 266 -0.51 -11.40 -1.82
C GLY A 266 -1.88 -10.96 -2.40
N PRO A 267 -2.68 -11.90 -2.97
CA PRO A 267 -3.97 -11.58 -3.61
C PRO A 267 -5.03 -11.06 -2.62
N SER A 268 -4.81 -11.27 -1.33
CA SER A 268 -5.68 -10.72 -0.26
C SER A 268 -5.24 -9.33 0.22
N HIS A 269 -4.22 -8.73 -0.42
CA HIS A 269 -3.67 -7.42 -0.09
C HIS A 269 -3.49 -6.59 -1.38
N GLY A 270 -2.30 -6.23 -1.81
CA GLY A 270 -2.07 -5.37 -2.97
C GLY A 270 -2.45 -6.00 -4.31
N GLY A 271 -2.57 -7.32 -4.40
CA GLY A 271 -3.05 -8.02 -5.61
C GLY A 271 -4.55 -7.82 -5.93
N ALA A 272 -5.30 -7.10 -5.10
CA ALA A 272 -6.73 -6.85 -5.34
C ALA A 272 -6.98 -5.98 -6.59
N ASN A 273 -6.10 -5.03 -6.87
CA ASN A 273 -6.14 -4.18 -8.05
C ASN A 273 -6.00 -5.00 -9.35
N GLU A 274 -4.99 -5.87 -9.39
CA GLU A 274 -4.78 -6.81 -10.50
C GLU A 274 -5.99 -7.74 -10.68
N ALA A 275 -6.52 -8.29 -9.59
CA ALA A 275 -7.70 -9.15 -9.64
C ALA A 275 -8.95 -8.43 -10.18
N CYS A 276 -9.08 -7.13 -9.92
CA CYS A 276 -10.17 -6.31 -10.45
C CYS A 276 -10.12 -6.22 -11.98
N LEU A 277 -8.95 -5.91 -12.54
CA LEU A 277 -8.80 -5.80 -13.99
C LEU A 277 -8.93 -7.16 -14.71
N ASN A 278 -8.37 -8.22 -14.12
CA ASN A 278 -8.56 -9.57 -14.65
C ASN A 278 -10.05 -9.94 -14.71
N MET A 279 -10.84 -9.60 -13.70
CA MET A 279 -12.29 -9.78 -13.69
C MET A 279 -12.96 -9.00 -14.85
N LEU A 280 -12.61 -7.73 -15.05
CA LEU A 280 -13.15 -6.92 -16.17
C LEU A 280 -12.78 -7.52 -17.52
N GLU A 281 -11.55 -7.95 -17.72
CA GLU A 281 -11.09 -8.61 -18.95
C GLU A 281 -11.82 -9.94 -19.19
N ASP A 282 -12.09 -10.71 -18.14
CA ASP A 282 -12.83 -11.97 -18.25
C ASP A 282 -14.29 -11.74 -18.63
N ILE A 283 -14.96 -10.75 -18.05
CA ILE A 283 -16.32 -10.35 -18.45
C ILE A 283 -16.31 -9.88 -19.92
N GLN A 284 -15.28 -9.13 -20.33
CA GLN A 284 -15.14 -8.69 -21.72
C GLN A 284 -15.04 -9.87 -22.69
N LYS A 285 -14.25 -10.91 -22.37
CA LYS A 285 -14.13 -12.14 -23.15
C LYS A 285 -15.44 -12.94 -23.21
N MET A 286 -16.26 -12.91 -22.15
CA MET A 286 -17.56 -13.58 -22.11
C MET A 286 -18.66 -12.89 -22.94
N GLY A 287 -18.43 -11.67 -23.43
CA GLY A 287 -19.37 -10.91 -24.25
C GLY A 287 -19.57 -9.46 -23.83
N GLY A 288 -18.73 -8.95 -22.95
CA GLY A 288 -18.65 -7.53 -22.58
C GLY A 288 -19.90 -7.03 -21.86
N VAL A 289 -20.31 -5.79 -22.16
CA VAL A 289 -21.43 -5.09 -21.51
C VAL A 289 -22.70 -5.92 -21.46
N ALA A 290 -22.99 -6.68 -22.52
CA ALA A 290 -24.20 -7.53 -22.59
C ALA A 290 -24.25 -8.64 -21.53
N LYS A 291 -23.10 -8.99 -20.95
CA LYS A 291 -22.95 -10.05 -19.93
C LYS A 291 -22.81 -9.54 -18.50
N VAL A 292 -22.74 -8.24 -18.29
CA VAL A 292 -22.59 -7.65 -16.95
C VAL A 292 -23.74 -8.06 -16.03
N GLY A 293 -25.00 -8.01 -16.50
CA GLY A 293 -26.14 -8.41 -15.68
C GLY A 293 -26.11 -9.88 -15.26
N GLU A 294 -25.66 -10.78 -16.16
CA GLU A 294 -25.47 -12.20 -15.85
C GLU A 294 -24.38 -12.40 -14.81
N PHE A 295 -23.23 -11.73 -14.97
CA PHE A 295 -22.14 -11.74 -14.01
C PHE A 295 -22.59 -11.24 -12.63
N MET A 296 -23.30 -10.11 -12.56
CA MET A 296 -23.80 -9.55 -11.29
C MET A 296 -24.79 -10.48 -10.60
N ASN A 297 -25.60 -11.25 -11.36
CA ASN A 297 -26.45 -12.29 -10.77
C ASN A 297 -25.64 -13.46 -10.19
N GLN A 298 -24.54 -13.85 -10.82
CA GLN A 298 -23.62 -14.85 -10.25
C GLN A 298 -22.96 -14.34 -8.96
N VAL A 299 -22.58 -13.07 -8.89
CA VAL A 299 -22.05 -12.45 -7.65
C VAL A 299 -23.07 -12.48 -6.51
N LYS A 300 -24.37 -12.34 -6.81
CA LYS A 300 -25.46 -12.43 -5.81
C LYS A 300 -25.67 -13.85 -5.28
N ASP A 301 -25.33 -14.87 -6.07
CA ASP A 301 -25.43 -16.28 -5.65
C ASP A 301 -24.20 -16.67 -4.82
N LYS A 302 -24.43 -16.89 -3.53
CA LYS A 302 -23.36 -17.31 -2.57
C LYS A 302 -22.69 -18.64 -2.94
N ASN A 303 -23.35 -19.49 -3.73
CA ASN A 303 -22.85 -20.81 -4.11
C ASN A 303 -22.01 -20.76 -5.39
N SER A 304 -22.03 -19.65 -6.12
CA SER A 304 -21.30 -19.51 -7.39
C SER A 304 -19.78 -19.43 -7.20
N GLY A 305 -19.31 -18.98 -6.03
CA GLY A 305 -17.89 -18.68 -5.76
C GLY A 305 -17.37 -17.44 -6.49
N VAL A 306 -18.19 -16.76 -7.29
CA VAL A 306 -17.81 -15.56 -8.03
C VAL A 306 -17.75 -14.36 -7.08
N LYS A 307 -16.65 -13.60 -7.16
CA LYS A 307 -16.41 -12.41 -6.33
C LYS A 307 -16.40 -11.15 -7.18
N LEU A 308 -17.01 -10.09 -6.68
CA LEU A 308 -16.92 -8.76 -7.25
C LEU A 308 -15.65 -8.07 -6.74
N MET A 309 -14.60 -8.06 -7.57
CA MET A 309 -13.31 -7.46 -7.21
C MET A 309 -13.30 -5.96 -7.47
N GLY A 310 -12.62 -5.19 -6.61
CA GLY A 310 -12.60 -3.72 -6.71
C GLY A 310 -13.83 -3.02 -6.11
N PHE A 311 -14.66 -3.76 -5.36
CA PHE A 311 -15.87 -3.26 -4.72
C PHE A 311 -15.90 -3.62 -3.24
N GLY A 312 -16.39 -2.68 -2.42
CA GLY A 312 -16.33 -2.79 -0.96
C GLY A 312 -14.91 -2.64 -0.41
N HIS A 313 -14.80 -2.52 0.90
CA HIS A 313 -13.50 -2.40 1.57
C HIS A 313 -13.57 -3.01 2.98
N ARG A 314 -12.48 -3.58 3.46
CA ARG A 314 -12.44 -4.20 4.81
C ARG A 314 -12.59 -3.16 5.93
N VAL A 315 -12.03 -1.98 5.75
CA VAL A 315 -12.01 -0.88 6.73
C VAL A 315 -13.10 0.13 6.41
N HIS A 316 -13.14 0.66 5.18
CA HIS A 316 -14.16 1.63 4.77
C HIS A 316 -15.52 0.93 4.59
N LYS A 317 -16.37 1.01 5.61
CA LYS A 317 -17.74 0.49 5.59
C LYS A 317 -18.71 1.44 4.90
N ASN A 318 -18.29 2.65 4.61
CA ASN A 318 -18.96 3.62 3.79
C ASN A 318 -18.18 3.82 2.48
N TYR A 319 -18.36 4.91 1.77
CA TYR A 319 -17.63 5.21 0.55
C TYR A 319 -16.14 5.46 0.85
N ASP A 320 -15.24 4.83 0.10
CA ASP A 320 -13.79 5.07 0.21
C ASP A 320 -13.47 6.51 -0.22
N PRO A 321 -12.91 7.39 0.62
CA PRO A 321 -12.69 8.79 0.28
C PRO A 321 -11.77 8.98 -0.94
N ARG A 322 -10.91 7.98 -1.23
CA ARG A 322 -10.03 7.97 -2.38
C ARG A 322 -10.76 7.70 -3.70
N ALA A 323 -11.86 6.95 -3.65
CA ALA A 323 -12.56 6.47 -4.84
C ALA A 323 -13.16 7.61 -5.67
N LYS A 324 -13.72 8.65 -5.03
CA LYS A 324 -14.29 9.79 -5.75
C LYS A 324 -13.24 10.54 -6.57
N LEU A 325 -12.09 10.84 -5.97
CA LEU A 325 -11.02 11.54 -6.66
C LEU A 325 -10.43 10.68 -7.80
N MET A 326 -10.32 9.36 -7.57
CA MET A 326 -9.86 8.45 -8.62
C MET A 326 -10.88 8.29 -9.75
N GLN A 327 -12.18 8.38 -9.48
CA GLN A 327 -13.23 8.43 -10.51
C GLN A 327 -13.08 9.67 -11.40
N GLU A 328 -12.89 10.84 -10.79
CA GLU A 328 -12.65 12.10 -11.51
C GLU A 328 -11.39 11.98 -12.37
N THR A 329 -10.28 11.50 -11.78
CA THR A 329 -9.01 11.28 -12.48
C THR A 329 -9.15 10.26 -13.62
N CYS A 330 -9.93 9.22 -13.44
CA CYS A 330 -10.21 8.23 -14.48
C CYS A 330 -10.90 8.88 -15.69
N ASN A 331 -11.91 9.72 -15.46
CA ASN A 331 -12.58 10.43 -16.55
C ASN A 331 -11.64 11.39 -17.28
N GLU A 332 -10.80 12.14 -16.56
CA GLU A 332 -9.78 13.03 -17.16
C GLU A 332 -8.81 12.26 -18.07
N VAL A 333 -8.31 11.10 -17.60
CA VAL A 333 -7.37 10.25 -18.37
C VAL A 333 -8.02 9.61 -19.59
N LEU A 334 -9.24 9.09 -19.46
CA LEU A 334 -9.96 8.50 -20.60
C LEU A 334 -10.25 9.54 -21.69
N GLN A 335 -10.61 10.76 -21.30
CA GLN A 335 -10.80 11.88 -22.22
C GLN A 335 -9.51 12.28 -22.92
N GLU A 336 -8.41 12.46 -22.17
CA GLU A 336 -7.08 12.81 -22.71
C GLU A 336 -6.61 11.81 -23.75
N LEU A 337 -6.88 10.52 -23.52
CA LEU A 337 -6.45 9.42 -24.40
C LEU A 337 -7.46 9.06 -25.49
N GLY A 338 -8.65 9.69 -25.52
CA GLY A 338 -9.72 9.35 -26.46
C GLY A 338 -10.30 7.95 -26.27
N LEU A 339 -10.25 7.41 -25.05
CA LEU A 339 -10.67 6.05 -24.69
C LEU A 339 -12.06 5.95 -24.08
N GLU A 340 -12.85 7.02 -24.07
CA GLU A 340 -14.20 7.07 -23.46
C GLU A 340 -15.14 6.02 -24.08
N ASN A 341 -14.90 5.62 -25.31
CA ASN A 341 -15.67 4.63 -26.05
C ASN A 341 -15.04 3.23 -26.09
N ASP A 342 -13.92 3.00 -25.41
CA ASP A 342 -13.29 1.69 -25.34
C ASP A 342 -14.26 0.67 -24.70
N PRO A 343 -14.40 -0.56 -25.25
CA PRO A 343 -15.33 -1.56 -24.75
C PRO A 343 -15.10 -1.97 -23.29
N LEU A 344 -13.84 -2.04 -22.83
CA LEU A 344 -13.50 -2.41 -21.45
C LEU A 344 -13.94 -1.31 -20.46
N PHE A 345 -13.73 -0.05 -20.83
CA PHE A 345 -14.11 1.08 -19.97
C PHE A 345 -15.63 1.30 -19.95
N LYS A 346 -16.33 1.06 -21.06
CA LYS A 346 -17.81 1.01 -21.07
C LYS A 346 -18.36 -0.08 -20.18
N LEU A 347 -17.74 -1.26 -20.19
CA LEU A 347 -18.09 -2.37 -19.31
C LEU A 347 -17.88 -1.99 -17.84
N ALA A 348 -16.76 -1.36 -17.50
CA ALA A 348 -16.48 -0.88 -16.15
C ALA A 348 -17.53 0.12 -15.67
N LYS A 349 -17.91 1.09 -16.51
CA LYS A 349 -18.97 2.06 -16.20
C LYS A 349 -20.35 1.42 -15.99
N GLU A 350 -20.71 0.41 -16.77
CA GLU A 350 -21.97 -0.30 -16.57
C GLU A 350 -21.98 -1.10 -15.27
N LEU A 351 -20.85 -1.73 -14.93
CA LEU A 351 -20.66 -2.45 -13.68
C LEU A 351 -20.73 -1.53 -12.47
N GLU A 352 -20.10 -0.36 -12.55
CA GLU A 352 -20.20 0.71 -11.57
C GLU A 352 -21.65 1.15 -11.35
N LYS A 353 -22.35 1.44 -12.43
CA LYS A 353 -23.76 1.87 -12.40
C LYS A 353 -24.64 0.86 -11.68
N ILE A 354 -24.55 -0.42 -12.04
CA ILE A 354 -25.33 -1.47 -11.38
C ILE A 354 -24.99 -1.55 -9.89
N ALA A 355 -23.72 -1.48 -9.51
CA ALA A 355 -23.32 -1.55 -8.11
C ALA A 355 -23.81 -0.36 -7.27
N LEU A 356 -23.99 0.80 -7.89
CA LEU A 356 -24.49 2.02 -7.23
C LEU A 356 -26.02 2.09 -7.17
N GLU A 357 -26.74 1.41 -8.08
CA GLU A 357 -28.19 1.49 -8.21
C GLU A 357 -28.94 0.24 -7.67
N ASP A 358 -28.31 -0.94 -7.66
CA ASP A 358 -28.95 -2.20 -7.26
C ASP A 358 -28.95 -2.36 -5.73
N ASP A 359 -30.13 -2.56 -5.17
CA ASP A 359 -30.36 -2.67 -3.72
C ASP A 359 -29.48 -3.72 -3.02
N TYR A 360 -29.17 -4.82 -3.69
CA TYR A 360 -28.29 -5.87 -3.11
C TYR A 360 -26.89 -5.34 -2.76
N PHE A 361 -26.31 -4.55 -3.67
CA PHE A 361 -24.96 -3.99 -3.51
C PHE A 361 -24.97 -2.76 -2.59
N VAL A 362 -25.98 -1.90 -2.73
CA VAL A 362 -26.16 -0.71 -1.89
C VAL A 362 -26.33 -1.08 -0.41
N GLN A 363 -27.21 -2.03 -0.10
CA GLN A 363 -27.44 -2.49 1.28
C GLN A 363 -26.20 -3.15 1.90
N ARG A 364 -25.33 -3.74 1.08
CA ARG A 364 -24.05 -4.35 1.52
C ARG A 364 -22.86 -3.40 1.42
N LYS A 365 -23.11 -2.16 0.98
CA LYS A 365 -22.08 -1.13 0.81
C LYS A 365 -20.93 -1.59 -0.10
N LEU A 366 -21.24 -2.34 -1.14
CA LEU A 366 -20.29 -2.83 -2.14
C LEU A 366 -20.09 -1.77 -3.24
N TYR A 367 -19.63 -0.60 -2.83
CA TYR A 367 -19.29 0.50 -3.73
C TYR A 367 -17.94 0.29 -4.40
N PRO A 368 -17.72 0.84 -5.61
CA PRO A 368 -16.39 0.86 -6.23
C PRO A 368 -15.37 1.51 -5.29
N ASN A 369 -14.24 0.89 -5.13
CA ASN A 369 -13.15 1.38 -4.28
C ASN A 369 -12.00 1.98 -5.11
N VAL A 370 -10.92 2.39 -4.45
CA VAL A 370 -9.75 2.98 -5.11
C VAL A 370 -9.11 2.02 -6.12
N ASP A 371 -9.13 0.70 -5.86
CA ASP A 371 -8.50 -0.30 -6.73
C ASP A 371 -9.21 -0.42 -8.08
N PHE A 372 -10.55 -0.26 -8.10
CA PHE A 372 -11.34 -0.26 -9.32
C PHE A 372 -10.91 0.88 -10.26
N TYR A 373 -10.92 2.12 -9.79
CA TYR A 373 -10.61 3.27 -10.63
C TYR A 373 -9.13 3.40 -10.96
N SER A 374 -8.24 3.18 -9.99
CA SER A 374 -6.80 3.24 -10.24
C SER A 374 -6.33 2.17 -11.21
N GLY A 375 -6.96 0.99 -11.18
CA GLY A 375 -6.71 -0.05 -12.16
C GLY A 375 -7.08 0.38 -13.58
N ILE A 376 -8.26 0.98 -13.75
CA ILE A 376 -8.71 1.52 -15.05
C ILE A 376 -7.73 2.58 -15.56
N VAL A 377 -7.34 3.53 -14.71
CA VAL A 377 -6.37 4.58 -15.05
C VAL A 377 -5.04 3.98 -15.52
N GLN A 378 -4.48 3.06 -14.75
CA GLN A 378 -3.22 2.41 -15.10
C GLN A 378 -3.32 1.64 -16.43
N ARG A 379 -4.42 0.93 -16.64
CA ARG A 379 -4.67 0.19 -17.88
C ARG A 379 -4.80 1.13 -19.08
N ALA A 380 -5.50 2.26 -18.93
CA ALA A 380 -5.65 3.28 -19.97
C ALA A 380 -4.31 3.90 -20.36
N ILE A 381 -3.43 4.17 -19.40
CA ILE A 381 -2.07 4.68 -19.63
C ILE A 381 -1.19 3.66 -20.39
N GLY A 382 -1.56 2.38 -20.40
CA GLY A 382 -0.80 1.31 -21.04
C GLY A 382 0.12 0.52 -20.11
N ILE A 383 -0.07 0.67 -18.79
CA ILE A 383 0.65 -0.12 -17.79
C ILE A 383 0.09 -1.55 -17.79
N PRO A 384 0.93 -2.60 -17.90
CA PRO A 384 0.44 -3.97 -17.85
C PRO A 384 -0.10 -4.32 -16.46
N VAL A 385 -1.18 -5.09 -16.41
CA VAL A 385 -1.88 -5.46 -15.17
C VAL A 385 -0.94 -6.09 -14.13
N SER A 386 -0.01 -6.93 -14.56
CA SER A 386 0.99 -7.57 -13.69
C SER A 386 1.93 -6.59 -12.96
N LEU A 387 1.98 -5.31 -13.40
CA LEU A 387 2.82 -4.28 -12.79
C LEU A 387 2.06 -3.42 -11.76
N PHE A 388 0.74 -3.51 -11.68
CA PHE A 388 -0.08 -2.65 -10.81
C PHE A 388 0.33 -2.73 -9.35
N THR A 389 0.54 -3.94 -8.83
CA THR A 389 1.05 -4.13 -7.46
C THR A 389 2.47 -3.55 -7.28
N GLY A 390 3.30 -3.54 -8.34
CA GLY A 390 4.61 -2.89 -8.32
C GLY A 390 4.51 -1.37 -8.18
N ILE A 391 3.54 -0.75 -8.83
CA ILE A 391 3.23 0.68 -8.70
C ILE A 391 2.69 0.99 -7.31
N PHE A 392 1.85 0.10 -6.77
CA PHE A 392 1.39 0.21 -5.40
C PHE A 392 2.57 0.12 -4.40
N ALA A 393 3.53 -0.80 -4.60
CA ALA A 393 4.73 -0.89 -3.78
C ALA A 393 5.58 0.38 -3.85
N LEU A 394 5.73 0.98 -5.06
CA LEU A 394 6.41 2.26 -5.25
C LEU A 394 5.76 3.33 -4.36
N ALA A 395 4.46 3.52 -4.49
CA ALA A 395 3.72 4.52 -3.73
C ALA A 395 3.76 4.29 -2.22
N ARG A 396 3.65 3.04 -1.77
CA ARG A 396 3.60 2.65 -0.35
C ARG A 396 4.97 2.67 0.34
N THR A 397 6.05 2.74 -0.41
CA THR A 397 7.42 2.70 0.14
C THR A 397 7.62 3.76 1.23
N VAL A 398 7.16 4.98 1.02
CA VAL A 398 7.28 6.06 2.03
C VAL A 398 6.49 5.75 3.30
N GLY A 399 5.28 5.21 3.19
CA GLY A 399 4.48 4.79 4.34
C GLY A 399 5.16 3.71 5.17
N TRP A 400 5.70 2.67 4.52
CA TRP A 400 6.48 1.64 5.19
C TRP A 400 7.68 2.20 5.93
N ILE A 401 8.41 3.14 5.31
CA ILE A 401 9.58 3.78 5.93
C ILE A 401 9.16 4.63 7.13
N ALA A 402 8.11 5.44 6.98
CA ALA A 402 7.60 6.28 8.07
C ALA A 402 7.16 5.42 9.27
N GLN A 403 6.42 4.33 9.01
CA GLN A 403 5.99 3.38 10.03
C GLN A 403 7.16 2.65 10.71
N LEU A 404 8.18 2.28 9.94
CA LEU A 404 9.41 1.67 10.47
C LEU A 404 10.17 2.65 11.37
N ASN A 405 10.36 3.89 10.92
CA ASN A 405 11.06 4.92 11.68
C ASN A 405 10.31 5.29 12.96
N GLU A 406 8.98 5.37 12.92
CA GLU A 406 8.15 5.62 14.09
C GLU A 406 8.29 4.49 15.13
N MET A 407 8.28 3.22 14.69
CA MET A 407 8.53 2.08 15.58
C MET A 407 9.90 2.17 16.25
N LEU A 408 10.94 2.48 15.50
CA LEU A 408 12.31 2.57 16.03
C LEU A 408 12.51 3.76 16.97
N ALA A 409 11.70 4.80 16.84
CA ALA A 409 11.69 5.94 17.75
C ALA A 409 10.86 5.70 19.03
N ASP A 410 10.03 4.67 19.06
CA ASP A 410 9.21 4.32 20.23
C ASP A 410 10.08 3.62 21.28
N PRO A 411 10.28 4.19 22.48
CA PRO A 411 11.10 3.58 23.52
C PRO A 411 10.49 2.27 24.09
N GLU A 412 9.21 2.02 23.82
CA GLU A 412 8.50 0.82 24.28
C GLU A 412 8.53 -0.31 23.22
N TYR A 413 9.07 -0.08 22.01
CA TYR A 413 9.09 -1.13 20.99
C TYR A 413 9.92 -2.33 21.42
N LYS A 414 9.49 -3.50 20.97
CA LYS A 414 10.18 -4.77 21.22
C LYS A 414 10.14 -5.61 19.95
N ILE A 415 11.07 -6.58 19.87
CA ILE A 415 11.01 -7.60 18.82
C ILE A 415 9.63 -8.28 18.83
N GLY A 416 9.00 -8.32 17.68
CA GLY A 416 7.70 -8.95 17.51
C GLY A 416 7.80 -10.46 17.63
N ARG A 417 7.14 -11.03 18.66
CA ARG A 417 7.05 -12.47 18.89
C ARG A 417 5.66 -12.83 19.40
N PRO A 418 4.69 -13.04 18.50
CA PRO A 418 3.35 -13.42 18.87
C PRO A 418 3.31 -14.71 19.71
N ARG A 419 2.34 -14.84 20.60
CA ARG A 419 2.04 -16.08 21.33
C ARG A 419 1.18 -16.99 20.46
N GLN A 420 1.15 -18.28 20.81
CA GLN A 420 0.30 -19.28 20.17
C GLN A 420 -0.43 -20.14 21.19
N LEU A 421 -1.64 -20.56 20.86
CA LEU A 421 -2.33 -21.65 21.54
C LEU A 421 -1.83 -22.96 20.92
N PHE A 422 -1.08 -23.75 21.71
CA PHE A 422 -0.57 -25.04 21.22
C PHE A 422 -1.67 -26.10 21.27
N THR A 423 -1.95 -26.71 20.13
CA THR A 423 -2.96 -27.76 19.96
C THR A 423 -2.36 -29.10 19.50
N GLY A 424 -1.03 -29.22 19.51
CA GLY A 424 -0.33 -30.43 19.11
C GLY A 424 -0.31 -31.51 20.20
N SER A 425 0.40 -32.62 19.94
CA SER A 425 0.56 -33.72 20.89
C SER A 425 1.34 -33.28 22.13
N PRO A 426 0.98 -33.75 23.32
CA PRO A 426 1.82 -33.58 24.50
C PRO A 426 3.18 -34.28 24.30
N ARG A 427 4.06 -34.12 25.29
CA ARG A 427 5.40 -34.72 25.24
C ARG A 427 5.33 -36.23 24.91
N ARG A 428 6.13 -36.62 23.92
CA ARG A 428 6.36 -38.02 23.53
C ARG A 428 7.87 -38.23 23.44
N ASP A 429 8.33 -39.40 23.96
CA ASP A 429 9.73 -39.77 23.83
C ASP A 429 9.98 -40.45 22.47
N VAL A 430 11.15 -40.23 21.89
CA VAL A 430 11.60 -40.90 20.67
C VAL A 430 11.94 -42.35 21.09
N LYS A 431 11.35 -43.32 20.39
CA LYS A 431 11.62 -44.74 20.61
C LYS A 431 12.92 -45.17 19.96
#